data_801014540765e6203a9f1a45d3fdbe0c
#
_entry.id   801014540765e6203a9f1a45d3fdbe0c
#
_cell.length_a   1.000
_cell.length_b   1.000
_cell.length_c   1.000
_cell.angle_alpha   90.00
_cell.angle_beta   90.00
_cell.angle_gamma   90.00
#
_symmetry.space_group_name_H-M   'P 1'
#
loop_
_entity.id
_entity.type
_entity.pdbx_description
1 polymer ?
#
loop_
_entity_poly.entity_id
_entity_poly.type
_entity_poly.pdbx_seq_one_letter_code
_entity_poly.pdbx_strand_id
1 'polypeptide(L)'
;MTQQTDLYNAIIDSAVNLATKSSWESLRLHDIATELDISLADIYEYFAEKEQISDAWFERADRQMLSATQSSIFPTLSNQQKFHNLLMTWLDSLAINQNVTRQMILNKLEPGHLHIQIPALLRISRTVQWLREASNQNSTLPWRAFDETVLTSIYLITFCCWLTDNSPLFNRTKRCLDRQLNIATKLGFLK
;
A
#
# COMPACT_ATOMS: atom_id res chain seq x y z
N MET A 1 -7.36 -13.14 22.33
CA MET A 1 -6.84 -12.14 21.35
C MET A 1 -6.05 -12.77 20.22
N THR A 2 -5.25 -13.80 20.39
CA THR A 2 -4.45 -14.46 19.32
C THR A 2 -5.33 -15.08 18.22
N GLN A 3 -6.35 -15.85 18.58
CA GLN A 3 -7.20 -16.60 17.64
C GLN A 3 -8.02 -15.69 16.70
N GLN A 4 -8.43 -14.52 17.17
CA GLN A 4 -9.18 -13.53 16.40
C GLN A 4 -8.30 -12.83 15.33
N THR A 5 -7.04 -12.55 15.70
CA THR A 5 -6.05 -11.98 14.75
C THR A 5 -5.66 -13.00 13.69
N ASP A 6 -5.66 -14.30 14.04
CA ASP A 6 -5.31 -15.37 13.12
C ASP A 6 -6.37 -15.54 12.02
N LEU A 7 -7.68 -15.52 12.37
CA LEU A 7 -8.76 -15.64 11.39
C LEU A 7 -8.84 -14.42 10.47
N TYR A 8 -8.71 -13.19 11.01
CA TYR A 8 -8.63 -11.97 10.22
C TYR A 8 -7.54 -12.06 9.14
N ASN A 9 -6.36 -12.52 9.52
CA ASN A 9 -5.26 -12.69 8.60
C ASN A 9 -5.49 -13.83 7.60
N ALA A 10 -6.05 -14.96 8.05
CA ALA A 10 -6.37 -16.09 7.20
C ALA A 10 -7.37 -15.72 6.09
N ILE A 11 -8.38 -14.89 6.39
CA ILE A 11 -9.36 -14.41 5.40
C ILE A 11 -8.65 -13.58 4.30
N ILE A 12 -7.73 -12.67 4.68
CA ILE A 12 -7.00 -11.85 3.70
C ILE A 12 -6.10 -12.75 2.84
N ASP A 13 -5.37 -13.69 3.45
CA ASP A 13 -4.45 -14.57 2.74
C ASP A 13 -5.20 -15.51 1.79
N SER A 14 -6.33 -16.09 2.23
CA SER A 14 -7.20 -16.90 1.38
C SER A 14 -7.75 -16.10 0.20
N ALA A 15 -8.25 -14.87 0.45
CA ALA A 15 -8.76 -14.00 -0.62
C ALA A 15 -7.71 -13.72 -1.69
N VAL A 16 -6.48 -13.36 -1.28
CA VAL A 16 -5.38 -13.07 -2.19
C VAL A 16 -4.95 -14.33 -2.94
N ASN A 17 -4.84 -15.48 -2.27
CA ASN A 17 -4.48 -16.76 -2.89
C ASN A 17 -5.52 -17.23 -3.91
N LEU A 18 -6.81 -17.12 -3.61
CA LEU A 18 -7.90 -17.46 -4.54
C LEU A 18 -7.89 -16.53 -5.76
N ALA A 19 -7.65 -15.22 -5.55
CA ALA A 19 -7.56 -14.26 -6.63
C ALA A 19 -6.36 -14.50 -7.56
N THR A 20 -5.27 -15.14 -7.10
CA THR A 20 -4.17 -15.56 -7.98
C THR A 20 -4.57 -16.68 -8.92
N LYS A 21 -5.50 -17.56 -8.50
CA LYS A 21 -5.97 -18.70 -9.30
C LYS A 21 -7.09 -18.32 -10.28
N SER A 22 -7.81 -17.23 -10.01
CA SER A 22 -8.92 -16.73 -10.82
C SER A 22 -8.75 -15.25 -11.18
N SER A 23 -9.45 -14.36 -10.48
CA SER A 23 -9.24 -12.91 -10.52
C SER A 23 -9.83 -12.27 -9.26
N TRP A 24 -9.37 -11.05 -8.91
CA TRP A 24 -9.98 -10.29 -7.82
C TRP A 24 -11.45 -9.97 -8.09
N GLU A 25 -11.80 -9.66 -9.34
CA GLU A 25 -13.17 -9.34 -9.74
C GLU A 25 -14.13 -10.51 -9.51
N SER A 26 -13.76 -11.71 -9.96
CA SER A 26 -14.60 -12.93 -9.88
C SER A 26 -14.67 -13.54 -8.48
N LEU A 27 -13.75 -13.16 -7.57
CA LEU A 27 -13.72 -13.68 -6.19
C LEU A 27 -14.96 -13.23 -5.41
N ARG A 28 -15.60 -14.20 -4.73
CA ARG A 28 -16.74 -13.96 -3.84
C ARG A 28 -16.37 -14.32 -2.40
N LEU A 29 -17.03 -13.67 -1.42
CA LEU A 29 -16.85 -14.00 -0.01
C LEU A 29 -17.20 -15.48 0.29
N HIS A 30 -18.15 -16.05 -0.46
CA HIS A 30 -18.50 -17.47 -0.35
C HIS A 30 -17.32 -18.40 -0.69
N ASP A 31 -16.48 -18.02 -1.66
CA ASP A 31 -15.33 -18.84 -2.07
C ASP A 31 -14.28 -18.87 -0.95
N ILE A 32 -14.10 -17.74 -0.26
CA ILE A 32 -13.22 -17.61 0.92
C ILE A 32 -13.76 -18.45 2.09
N ALA A 33 -15.06 -18.37 2.36
CA ALA A 33 -15.72 -19.14 3.40
C ALA A 33 -15.54 -20.66 3.18
N THR A 34 -15.71 -21.10 1.94
CA THR A 34 -15.51 -22.51 1.55
C THR A 34 -14.05 -22.95 1.70
N GLU A 35 -13.10 -22.14 1.28
CA GLU A 35 -11.67 -22.46 1.37
C GLU A 35 -11.19 -22.60 2.82
N LEU A 36 -11.76 -21.80 3.73
CA LEU A 36 -11.38 -21.78 5.16
C LEU A 36 -12.26 -22.68 6.04
N ASP A 37 -13.29 -23.32 5.46
CA ASP A 37 -14.28 -24.11 6.21
C ASP A 37 -14.95 -23.31 7.34
N ILE A 38 -15.36 -22.05 7.03
CA ILE A 38 -16.06 -21.15 7.94
C ILE A 38 -17.36 -20.65 7.33
N SER A 39 -18.21 -20.01 8.15
CA SER A 39 -19.45 -19.41 7.66
C SER A 39 -19.25 -18.01 7.09
N LEU A 40 -20.20 -17.53 6.27
CA LEU A 40 -20.23 -16.13 5.84
C LEU A 40 -20.43 -15.17 7.03
N ALA A 41 -21.06 -15.62 8.13
CA ALA A 41 -21.22 -14.84 9.34
C ALA A 41 -19.87 -14.59 10.01
N ASP A 42 -18.97 -15.58 10.04
CA ASP A 42 -17.62 -15.43 10.58
C ASP A 42 -16.80 -14.42 9.76
N ILE A 43 -16.97 -14.39 8.42
CA ILE A 43 -16.33 -13.36 7.58
C ILE A 43 -16.93 -11.99 7.88
N TYR A 44 -18.25 -11.89 8.03
CA TYR A 44 -18.95 -10.63 8.26
C TYR A 44 -18.55 -9.94 9.57
N GLU A 45 -18.12 -10.69 10.58
CA GLU A 45 -17.57 -10.14 11.83
C GLU A 45 -16.31 -9.26 11.60
N TYR A 46 -15.55 -9.52 10.51
CA TYR A 46 -14.32 -8.79 10.18
C TYR A 46 -14.46 -7.90 8.96
N PHE A 47 -15.23 -8.34 7.98
CA PHE A 47 -15.34 -7.70 6.67
C PHE A 47 -16.79 -7.74 6.18
N ALA A 48 -17.44 -6.57 6.22
CA ALA A 48 -18.81 -6.43 5.71
C ALA A 48 -18.90 -6.53 4.18
N GLU A 49 -17.78 -6.27 3.48
CA GLU A 49 -17.68 -6.29 2.03
C GLU A 49 -16.25 -6.66 1.56
N LYS A 50 -16.13 -7.15 0.34
CA LYS A 50 -14.86 -7.58 -0.25
C LYS A 50 -13.82 -6.46 -0.32
N GLU A 51 -14.25 -5.23 -0.53
CA GLU A 51 -13.42 -4.04 -0.61
C GLU A 51 -12.64 -3.78 0.66
N GLN A 52 -13.20 -4.13 1.83
CA GLN A 52 -12.50 -4.02 3.12
C GLN A 52 -11.35 -5.02 3.24
N ILE A 53 -11.44 -6.20 2.60
CA ILE A 53 -10.31 -7.15 2.51
C ILE A 53 -9.16 -6.55 1.70
N SER A 54 -9.48 -5.88 0.57
CA SER A 54 -8.49 -5.12 -0.20
C SER A 54 -7.86 -4.01 0.64
N ASP A 55 -8.65 -3.31 1.46
CA ASP A 55 -8.13 -2.28 2.35
C ASP A 55 -7.21 -2.85 3.42
N ALA A 56 -7.56 -3.98 3.99
CA ALA A 56 -6.74 -4.69 4.96
C ALA A 56 -5.41 -5.20 4.35
N TRP A 57 -5.42 -5.58 3.06
CA TRP A 57 -4.21 -5.92 2.31
C TRP A 57 -3.22 -4.76 2.26
N PHE A 58 -3.70 -3.56 1.92
CA PHE A 58 -2.85 -2.35 1.93
C PHE A 58 -2.44 -1.92 3.35
N GLU A 59 -3.28 -2.14 4.36
CA GLU A 59 -2.91 -1.88 5.77
C GLU A 59 -1.78 -2.76 6.26
N ARG A 60 -1.67 -4.00 5.79
CA ARG A 60 -0.50 -4.84 6.05
C ARG A 60 0.76 -4.23 5.47
N ALA A 61 0.69 -3.70 4.26
CA ALA A 61 1.81 -3.01 3.64
C ALA A 61 2.22 -1.74 4.45
N ASP A 62 1.23 -0.97 4.94
CA ASP A 62 1.49 0.19 5.80
C ASP A 62 2.20 -0.24 7.10
N ARG A 63 1.76 -1.33 7.75
CA ARG A 63 2.42 -1.87 8.95
C ARG A 63 3.85 -2.36 8.65
N GLN A 64 4.05 -3.04 7.53
CA GLN A 64 5.37 -3.52 7.11
C GLN A 64 6.32 -2.35 6.82
N MET A 65 5.83 -1.32 6.15
CA MET A 65 6.56 -0.07 5.93
C MET A 65 7.03 0.55 7.25
N LEU A 66 6.11 0.69 8.21
CA LEU A 66 6.44 1.29 9.51
C LEU A 66 7.40 0.42 10.33
N SER A 67 7.39 -0.90 10.18
CA SER A 67 8.34 -1.78 10.84
C SER A 67 9.80 -1.51 10.42
N ALA A 68 10.03 -0.98 9.22
CA ALA A 68 11.37 -0.61 8.75
C ALA A 68 12.02 0.49 9.62
N THR A 69 11.21 1.30 10.30
CA THR A 69 11.71 2.35 11.22
C THR A 69 12.41 1.77 12.46
N GLN A 70 12.15 0.50 12.79
CA GLN A 70 12.73 -0.18 13.95
C GLN A 70 14.17 -0.69 13.70
N SER A 71 14.63 -0.61 12.46
CA SER A 71 16.02 -0.99 12.12
C SER A 71 17.02 -0.03 12.77
N SER A 72 18.10 -0.56 13.32
CA SER A 72 19.20 0.24 13.92
C SER A 72 19.87 1.20 12.93
N ILE A 73 19.80 0.92 11.65
CA ILE A 73 20.37 1.76 10.57
C ILE A 73 19.44 2.92 10.23
N PHE A 74 18.11 2.75 10.40
CA PHE A 74 17.13 3.72 9.95
C PHE A 74 17.34 5.15 10.48
N PRO A 75 17.69 5.39 11.75
CA PRO A 75 17.94 6.73 12.27
C PRO A 75 19.13 7.44 11.59
N THR A 76 20.10 6.70 11.06
CA THR A 76 21.32 7.25 10.42
C THR A 76 21.10 7.68 8.97
N LEU A 77 19.98 7.28 8.37
CA LEU A 77 19.65 7.62 7.00
C LEU A 77 19.26 9.08 6.86
N SER A 78 19.58 9.70 5.69
CA SER A 78 19.02 10.98 5.32
C SER A 78 17.49 10.88 5.10
N ASN A 79 16.78 12.02 5.15
CA ASN A 79 15.33 12.03 4.94
C ASN A 79 14.93 11.44 3.57
N GLN A 80 15.71 11.74 2.53
CA GLN A 80 15.53 11.12 1.20
C GLN A 80 15.69 9.60 1.25
N GLN A 81 16.72 9.09 1.92
CA GLN A 81 16.96 7.64 2.06
C GLN A 81 15.89 6.96 2.91
N LYS A 82 15.41 7.64 3.97
CA LYS A 82 14.28 7.16 4.77
C LYS A 82 13.03 7.00 3.93
N PHE A 83 12.66 8.02 3.16
CA PHE A 83 11.49 7.96 2.28
C PHE A 83 11.62 6.86 1.23
N HIS A 84 12.80 6.74 0.58
CA HIS A 84 13.09 5.67 -0.36
C HIS A 84 12.93 4.29 0.28
N ASN A 85 13.54 4.08 1.44
CA ASN A 85 13.50 2.80 2.16
C ASN A 85 12.05 2.42 2.54
N LEU A 86 11.31 3.36 3.12
CA LEU A 86 9.91 3.15 3.52
C LEU A 86 9.03 2.79 2.32
N LEU A 87 9.09 3.58 1.24
CA LEU A 87 8.25 3.33 0.06
C LEU A 87 8.61 2.02 -0.62
N MET A 88 9.89 1.69 -0.72
CA MET A 88 10.29 0.39 -1.29
C MET A 88 9.86 -0.78 -0.40
N THR A 89 9.98 -0.68 0.94
CA THR A 89 9.48 -1.72 1.85
C THR A 89 7.97 -1.93 1.69
N TRP A 90 7.21 -0.84 1.52
CA TRP A 90 5.78 -0.90 1.25
C TRP A 90 5.49 -1.65 -0.06
N LEU A 91 6.17 -1.31 -1.16
CA LEU A 91 6.02 -1.95 -2.46
C LEU A 91 6.47 -3.41 -2.45
N ASP A 92 7.59 -3.71 -1.79
CA ASP A 92 8.13 -5.07 -1.68
C ASP A 92 7.16 -6.00 -0.90
N SER A 93 6.44 -5.48 0.09
CA SER A 93 5.43 -6.25 0.83
C SER A 93 4.23 -6.66 -0.05
N LEU A 94 3.91 -5.88 -1.07
CA LEU A 94 2.85 -6.16 -2.04
C LEU A 94 3.34 -7.00 -3.24
N ALA A 95 4.65 -7.12 -3.41
CA ALA A 95 5.28 -7.70 -4.60
C ALA A 95 4.97 -9.18 -4.82
N ILE A 96 4.78 -9.95 -3.74
CA ILE A 96 4.44 -11.38 -3.81
C ILE A 96 3.16 -11.59 -4.63
N ASN A 97 2.20 -10.67 -4.52
CA ASN A 97 0.91 -10.72 -5.21
C ASN A 97 0.65 -9.45 -6.03
N GLN A 98 1.68 -8.95 -6.72
CA GLN A 98 1.61 -7.73 -7.54
C GLN A 98 0.41 -7.73 -8.51
N ASN A 99 0.16 -8.86 -9.15
CA ASN A 99 -0.94 -9.00 -10.12
C ASN A 99 -2.31 -8.82 -9.46
N VAL A 100 -2.52 -9.43 -8.28
CA VAL A 100 -3.76 -9.29 -7.50
C VAL A 100 -3.89 -7.84 -6.99
N THR A 101 -2.80 -7.26 -6.49
CA THR A 101 -2.77 -5.84 -6.07
C THR A 101 -3.16 -4.91 -7.23
N ARG A 102 -2.67 -5.18 -8.43
CA ARG A 102 -3.05 -4.44 -9.64
C ARG A 102 -4.54 -4.57 -9.95
N GLN A 103 -5.11 -5.78 -9.84
CA GLN A 103 -6.54 -5.99 -10.06
C GLN A 103 -7.39 -5.26 -9.01
N MET A 104 -6.99 -5.27 -7.73
CA MET A 104 -7.65 -4.51 -6.66
C MET A 104 -7.70 -3.01 -6.99
N ILE A 105 -6.59 -2.44 -7.48
CA ILE A 105 -6.53 -1.03 -7.86
C ILE A 105 -7.42 -0.74 -9.08
N LEU A 106 -7.37 -1.58 -10.12
CA LEU A 106 -8.19 -1.40 -11.32
C LEU A 106 -9.68 -1.45 -10.97
N ASN A 107 -10.10 -2.39 -10.13
CA ASN A 107 -11.47 -2.49 -9.64
C ASN A 107 -11.91 -1.20 -8.89
N LYS A 108 -11.04 -0.62 -8.05
CA LYS A 108 -11.31 0.65 -7.36
C LYS A 108 -11.40 1.87 -8.29
N LEU A 109 -10.81 1.80 -9.48
CA LEU A 109 -10.81 2.90 -10.45
C LEU A 109 -11.97 2.82 -11.45
N GLU A 110 -12.82 1.78 -11.38
CA GLU A 110 -13.96 1.65 -12.28
C GLU A 110 -14.92 2.84 -12.16
N PRO A 111 -15.32 3.45 -13.30
CA PRO A 111 -16.26 4.56 -13.31
C PRO A 111 -17.63 4.16 -12.73
N GLY A 112 -18.21 5.02 -11.90
CA GLY A 112 -19.54 4.80 -11.30
C GLY A 112 -19.53 4.30 -9.86
N HIS A 113 -18.38 3.89 -9.33
CA HIS A 113 -18.24 3.40 -7.95
C HIS A 113 -17.64 4.45 -6.99
N LEU A 114 -18.25 5.65 -6.91
CA LEU A 114 -17.77 6.76 -6.06
C LEU A 114 -17.63 6.37 -4.59
N HIS A 115 -18.48 5.47 -4.10
CA HIS A 115 -18.42 4.96 -2.72
C HIS A 115 -17.14 4.17 -2.41
N ILE A 116 -16.46 3.61 -3.43
CA ILE A 116 -15.18 2.92 -3.31
C ILE A 116 -14.01 3.88 -3.59
N GLN A 117 -14.19 4.85 -4.50
CA GLN A 117 -13.12 5.76 -4.92
C GLN A 117 -12.75 6.77 -3.83
N ILE A 118 -13.72 7.31 -3.09
CA ILE A 118 -13.46 8.27 -2.00
C ILE A 118 -12.63 7.61 -0.88
N PRO A 119 -12.99 6.43 -0.34
CA PRO A 119 -12.15 5.73 0.62
C PRO A 119 -10.74 5.43 0.10
N ALA A 120 -10.59 5.08 -1.20
CA ALA A 120 -9.29 4.83 -1.81
C ALA A 120 -8.39 6.08 -1.81
N LEU A 121 -8.93 7.26 -2.11
CA LEU A 121 -8.20 8.53 -2.04
C LEU A 121 -7.78 8.88 -0.60
N LEU A 122 -8.68 8.67 0.36
CA LEU A 122 -8.37 8.88 1.78
C LEU A 122 -7.27 7.93 2.27
N ARG A 123 -7.24 6.70 1.76
CA ARG A 123 -6.17 5.75 2.06
C ARG A 123 -4.82 6.21 1.52
N ILE A 124 -4.76 6.68 0.26
CA ILE A 124 -3.53 7.24 -0.32
C ILE A 124 -3.01 8.38 0.57
N SER A 125 -3.87 9.30 0.95
CA SER A 125 -3.51 10.41 1.86
C SER A 125 -2.94 9.89 3.18
N ARG A 126 -3.55 8.86 3.77
CA ARG A 126 -3.09 8.26 5.03
C ARG A 126 -1.70 7.62 4.90
N THR A 127 -1.48 6.80 3.86
CA THR A 127 -0.18 6.17 3.60
C THR A 127 0.90 7.23 3.38
N VAL A 128 0.63 8.29 2.61
CA VAL A 128 1.58 9.39 2.39
C VAL A 128 1.86 10.17 3.67
N GLN A 129 0.86 10.39 4.53
CA GLN A 129 1.08 11.02 5.85
C GLN A 129 2.02 10.18 6.70
N TRP A 130 1.84 8.86 6.77
CA TRP A 130 2.75 7.98 7.50
C TRP A 130 4.17 7.96 6.90
N LEU A 131 4.30 7.95 5.58
CA LEU A 131 5.59 8.09 4.89
C LEU A 131 6.30 9.39 5.30
N ARG A 132 5.55 10.50 5.35
CA ARG A 132 6.06 11.81 5.74
C ARG A 132 6.52 11.83 7.20
N GLU A 133 5.66 11.38 8.12
CA GLU A 133 5.98 11.33 9.55
C GLU A 133 7.19 10.42 9.81
N ALA A 134 7.20 9.21 9.26
CA ALA A 134 8.28 8.25 9.44
C ALA A 134 9.61 8.69 8.81
N SER A 135 9.58 9.47 7.72
CA SER A 135 10.79 10.05 7.12
C SER A 135 11.26 11.36 7.78
N ASN A 136 10.58 11.79 8.86
CA ASN A 136 10.90 13.01 9.62
C ASN A 136 10.84 14.30 8.79
N GLN A 137 9.83 14.41 7.91
CA GLN A 137 9.60 15.61 7.09
C GLN A 137 8.81 16.65 7.87
N ASN A 138 9.50 17.59 8.51
CA ASN A 138 8.94 18.63 9.37
C ASN A 138 8.92 19.98 8.65
N SER A 139 7.93 20.22 7.81
CA SER A 139 7.69 21.53 7.21
C SER A 139 6.55 22.27 7.93
N THR A 140 6.70 23.60 8.05
CA THR A 140 5.67 24.49 8.61
C THR A 140 4.76 25.02 7.51
N LEU A 141 3.54 25.46 7.86
CA LEU A 141 2.66 26.16 6.91
C LEU A 141 3.31 27.44 6.41
N PRO A 142 3.17 27.82 5.11
CA PRO A 142 2.36 27.16 4.07
C PRO A 142 3.09 26.03 3.31
N TRP A 143 4.37 25.82 3.50
CA TRP A 143 5.21 24.86 2.76
C TRP A 143 4.76 23.41 2.94
N ARG A 144 4.12 23.11 4.07
CA ARG A 144 3.57 21.78 4.36
C ARG A 144 2.65 21.25 3.27
N ALA A 145 1.74 22.08 2.74
CA ALA A 145 0.82 21.66 1.69
C ALA A 145 1.53 21.35 0.37
N PHE A 146 2.60 22.10 0.05
CA PHE A 146 3.42 21.81 -1.12
C PHE A 146 4.20 20.50 -0.95
N ASP A 147 4.80 20.27 0.23
CA ASP A 147 5.52 19.03 0.52
C ASP A 147 4.58 17.82 0.42
N GLU A 148 3.39 17.90 1.00
CA GLU A 148 2.37 16.83 0.89
C GLU A 148 2.00 16.54 -0.57
N THR A 149 1.84 17.56 -1.39
CA THR A 149 1.55 17.40 -2.82
C THR A 149 2.71 16.74 -3.56
N VAL A 150 3.94 17.16 -3.30
CA VAL A 150 5.16 16.58 -3.90
C VAL A 150 5.32 15.11 -3.49
N LEU A 151 5.21 14.81 -2.20
CA LEU A 151 5.34 13.44 -1.68
C LEU A 151 4.22 12.52 -2.21
N THR A 152 2.99 13.02 -2.29
CA THR A 152 1.86 12.29 -2.89
C THR A 152 2.14 12.01 -4.37
N SER A 153 2.67 12.98 -5.11
CA SER A 153 3.02 12.79 -6.52
C SER A 153 4.12 11.74 -6.69
N ILE A 154 5.17 11.79 -5.86
CA ILE A 154 6.26 10.78 -5.86
C ILE A 154 5.69 9.40 -5.57
N TYR A 155 4.85 9.27 -4.54
CA TYR A 155 4.19 8.01 -4.19
C TYR A 155 3.37 7.46 -5.37
N LEU A 156 2.46 8.26 -5.94
CA LEU A 156 1.57 7.83 -7.02
C LEU A 156 2.34 7.44 -8.28
N ILE A 157 3.30 8.24 -8.73
CA ILE A 157 4.09 7.95 -9.92
C ILE A 157 4.92 6.68 -9.71
N THR A 158 5.53 6.51 -8.54
CA THR A 158 6.31 5.31 -8.21
C THR A 158 5.41 4.08 -8.15
N PHE A 159 4.23 4.18 -7.55
CA PHE A 159 3.26 3.10 -7.49
C PHE A 159 2.75 2.70 -8.89
N CYS A 160 2.41 3.67 -9.74
CA CYS A 160 2.04 3.41 -11.13
C CYS A 160 3.19 2.74 -11.92
N CYS A 161 4.43 3.17 -11.69
CA CYS A 161 5.62 2.52 -12.27
C CYS A 161 5.72 1.06 -11.81
N TRP A 162 5.55 0.82 -10.51
CA TRP A 162 5.63 -0.51 -9.91
C TRP A 162 4.53 -1.45 -10.42
N LEU A 163 3.29 -0.97 -10.57
CA LEU A 163 2.18 -1.79 -11.09
C LEU A 163 2.45 -2.43 -12.47
N THR A 164 3.36 -1.85 -13.25
CA THR A 164 3.71 -2.31 -14.59
C THR A 164 5.16 -2.79 -14.71
N ASP A 165 5.89 -2.87 -13.60
CA ASP A 165 7.31 -3.22 -13.58
C ASP A 165 7.49 -4.73 -13.45
N ASN A 166 7.99 -5.35 -14.53
CA ASN A 166 8.38 -6.76 -14.58
C ASN A 166 9.90 -6.94 -14.57
N SER A 167 10.66 -5.88 -14.26
CA SER A 167 12.12 -5.96 -14.23
C SER A 167 12.61 -6.68 -12.96
N PRO A 168 13.78 -7.36 -13.02
CA PRO A 168 14.34 -8.03 -11.85
C PRO A 168 14.47 -7.06 -10.67
N LEU A 169 13.99 -7.48 -9.49
CA LEU A 169 14.06 -6.71 -8.24
C LEU A 169 13.46 -5.30 -8.36
N PHE A 170 12.51 -5.09 -9.27
CA PHE A 170 11.87 -3.80 -9.53
C PHE A 170 12.85 -2.64 -9.82
N ASN A 171 13.90 -2.94 -10.60
CA ASN A 171 14.93 -1.97 -10.93
C ASN A 171 14.42 -0.73 -11.69
N ARG A 172 13.35 -0.88 -12.48
CA ARG A 172 12.72 0.25 -13.15
C ARG A 172 12.03 1.17 -12.14
N THR A 173 11.31 0.60 -11.19
CA THR A 173 10.63 1.33 -10.11
C THR A 173 11.64 2.06 -9.22
N LYS A 174 12.72 1.40 -8.81
CA LYS A 174 13.79 2.00 -8.01
C LYS A 174 14.40 3.22 -8.71
N ARG A 175 14.75 3.09 -9.99
CA ARG A 175 15.28 4.22 -10.78
C ARG A 175 14.25 5.34 -10.96
N CYS A 176 12.97 5.02 -11.09
CA CYS A 176 11.89 6.00 -11.16
C CYS A 176 11.82 6.79 -9.85
N LEU A 177 11.81 6.10 -8.70
CA LEU A 177 11.80 6.72 -7.38
C LEU A 177 13.02 7.58 -7.13
N ASP A 178 14.24 7.07 -7.38
CA ASP A 178 15.49 7.81 -7.20
C ASP A 178 15.51 9.10 -8.00
N ARG A 179 15.04 9.05 -9.27
CA ARG A 179 14.98 10.25 -10.12
C ARG A 179 14.07 11.31 -9.52
N GLN A 180 12.88 10.92 -9.03
CA GLN A 180 11.91 11.84 -8.45
C GLN A 180 12.42 12.44 -7.14
N LEU A 181 13.00 11.61 -6.26
CA LEU A 181 13.58 12.05 -5.00
C LEU A 181 14.74 13.02 -5.24
N ASN A 182 15.61 12.77 -6.21
CA ASN A 182 16.69 13.67 -6.56
C ASN A 182 16.19 15.02 -7.10
N ILE A 183 15.10 15.03 -7.88
CA ILE A 183 14.48 16.28 -8.34
C ILE A 183 13.89 17.04 -7.14
N ALA A 184 13.13 16.37 -6.28
CA ALA A 184 12.51 16.98 -5.10
C ALA A 184 13.57 17.56 -4.14
N THR A 185 14.68 16.85 -3.91
CA THR A 185 15.78 17.33 -3.07
C THR A 185 16.44 18.57 -3.69
N LYS A 186 16.68 18.59 -5.00
CA LYS A 186 17.25 19.78 -5.70
C LYS A 186 16.33 20.99 -5.63
N LEU A 187 15.02 20.79 -5.58
CA LEU A 187 14.00 21.83 -5.42
C LEU A 187 13.80 22.24 -3.94
N GLY A 188 14.48 21.57 -2.99
CA GLY A 188 14.43 21.90 -1.57
C GLY A 188 13.30 21.27 -0.77
N PHE A 189 12.56 20.29 -1.34
CA PHE A 189 11.44 19.62 -0.68
C PHE A 189 11.82 18.45 0.25
N LEU A 190 12.98 17.85 0.09
CA LEU A 190 13.49 16.74 0.91
C LEU A 190 14.81 17.15 1.55
N LYS A 191 14.74 17.84 2.69
CA LYS A 191 15.91 18.29 3.44
C LYS A 191 16.21 17.38 4.62
#